data_093ec9c864721ce02413010748b02b64
#
_entry.id   093ec9c864721ce02413010748b02b64
#
_cell.length_a   1.000
_cell.length_b   1.000
_cell.length_c   1.000
_cell.angle_alpha   90.00
_cell.angle_beta   90.00
_cell.angle_gamma   90.00
#
_symmetry.space_group_name_H-M   'P 1'
#
loop_
_entity.id
_entity.type
_entity.pdbx_description
1 polymer ?
#
loop_
_entity_poly.entity_id
_entity_poly.type
_entity_poly.pdbx_seq_one_letter_code
_entity_poly.pdbx_strand_id
1 'polypeptide(L)' 'MYARIFRKAAHIRRFTISDTTSSGWEVREEQDTQVVRTVLYTDWHRVERAMMVFTREARLLSDSGWTEASH' A
#
# COMPACT_ATOMS: atom_id res chain seq x y z
N MET A 1 8.19 -1.89 -8.39
CA MET A 1 7.03 -1.04 -8.07
C MET A 1 5.86 -1.88 -7.58
N TYR A 2 5.14 -1.39 -6.61
CA TYR A 2 4.07 -2.13 -5.95
C TYR A 2 2.85 -1.22 -5.86
N ALA A 3 1.68 -1.76 -6.22
CA ALA A 3 0.42 -1.01 -6.09
C ALA A 3 -0.73 -1.99 -5.90
N ARG A 4 -1.50 -1.81 -4.84
CA ARG A 4 -2.70 -2.60 -4.57
C ARG A 4 -3.83 -1.68 -4.13
N ILE A 5 -5.01 -1.92 -4.66
CA ILE A 5 -6.19 -1.09 -4.40
C ILE A 5 -7.32 -2.00 -3.96
N PHE A 6 -7.99 -1.65 -2.86
CA PHE A 6 -9.10 -2.40 -2.31
C PHE A 6 -10.32 -1.50 -2.18
N ARG A 7 -11.50 -2.07 -2.43
CA ARG A 7 -12.77 -1.37 -2.35
C ARG A 7 -13.77 -2.13 -1.51
N LYS A 8 -14.54 -1.39 -0.73
CA LYS A 8 -15.69 -1.93 0.00
C LYS A 8 -16.73 -0.82 0.12
N ALA A 9 -17.93 -1.03 -0.45
CA ALA A 9 -18.98 -0.01 -0.53
C ALA A 9 -18.42 1.28 -1.17
N ALA A 10 -18.51 2.42 -0.51
CA ALA A 10 -17.98 3.68 -1.00
C ALA A 10 -16.54 3.95 -0.56
N HIS A 11 -15.89 2.97 0.10
CA HIS A 11 -14.54 3.14 0.62
C HIS A 11 -13.49 2.55 -0.30
N ILE A 12 -12.33 3.19 -0.31
CA ILE A 12 -11.19 2.74 -1.10
C ILE A 12 -9.91 2.82 -0.25
N ARG A 13 -9.06 1.80 -0.33
CA ARG A 13 -7.73 1.80 0.30
C ARG A 13 -6.69 1.49 -0.76
N ARG A 14 -5.57 2.21 -0.71
CA ARG A 14 -4.50 2.05 -1.68
C ARG A 14 -3.15 1.95 -0.97
N PHE A 15 -2.38 0.95 -1.36
CA PHE A 15 -1.01 0.76 -0.89
C PHE A 15 -0.07 0.87 -2.08
N THR A 16 0.90 1.76 -2.01
CA THR A 16 1.86 1.94 -3.11
C THR A 16 3.29 2.01 -2.59
N ILE A 17 4.21 1.48 -3.38
CA ILE A 17 5.65 1.61 -3.17
C ILE A 17 6.24 2.02 -4.50
N SER A 18 6.93 3.14 -4.53
CA SER A 18 7.50 3.68 -5.76
C SER A 18 8.92 4.18 -5.55
N ASP A 19 9.71 4.14 -6.60
CA ASP A 19 11.07 4.71 -6.60
C ASP A 19 10.99 6.23 -6.52
N THR A 20 11.95 6.81 -5.80
CA THR A 20 12.11 8.26 -5.78
C THR A 20 13.23 8.65 -6.75
N THR A 21 13.24 9.92 -7.14
CA THR A 21 14.26 10.41 -8.06
C THR A 21 15.63 10.59 -7.40
N SER A 22 15.68 10.73 -6.09
CA SER A 22 16.95 10.97 -5.38
C SER A 22 17.64 9.67 -4.99
N SER A 23 17.07 8.88 -4.17
CA SER A 23 17.48 7.51 -3.83
C SER A 23 16.56 7.01 -2.74
N GLY A 24 16.13 5.76 -2.87
CA GLY A 24 15.22 5.17 -1.91
C GLY A 24 13.83 4.97 -2.48
N TRP A 25 12.92 4.64 -1.62
CA TRP A 25 11.56 4.26 -1.98
C TRP A 25 10.55 4.95 -1.10
N GLU A 26 9.45 5.39 -1.71
CA GLU A 26 8.32 5.96 -0.99
C GLU A 26 7.27 4.88 -0.78
N VAL A 27 6.92 4.63 0.47
CA VAL A 27 5.85 3.71 0.85
C VAL A 27 4.66 4.57 1.30
N ARG A 28 3.54 4.43 0.60
CA ARG A 28 2.37 5.28 0.84
C ARG A 28 1.13 4.44 1.08
N GLU A 29 0.35 4.84 2.05
CA GLU A 29 -0.95 4.26 2.36
C GLU A 29 -1.99 5.37 2.27
N GLU A 30 -3.05 5.13 1.49
CA GLU A 30 -4.14 6.08 1.30
C GLU A 30 -5.46 5.43 1.66
N GLN A 31 -6.37 6.22 2.21
CA GLN A 31 -7.73 5.79 2.50
C GLN A 31 -8.68 6.91 2.07
N ASP A 32 -9.63 6.58 1.18
CA ASP A 32 -10.65 7.51 0.70
C ASP A 32 -10.05 8.82 0.18
N THR A 33 -9.01 8.71 -0.65
CA THR A 33 -8.28 9.81 -1.27
C THR A 33 -7.42 10.65 -0.31
N GLN A 34 -7.34 10.26 0.96
CA GLN A 34 -6.47 10.92 1.93
C GLN A 34 -5.24 10.08 2.20
N VAL A 35 -4.08 10.71 2.26
CA VAL A 35 -2.85 10.04 2.63
C VAL A 35 -2.87 9.80 4.13
N VAL A 36 -2.87 8.53 4.52
CA VAL A 36 -2.85 8.13 5.92
C VAL A 36 -1.42 8.08 6.43
N ARG A 37 -0.50 7.61 5.58
CA ARG A 37 0.88 7.45 5.98
C ARG A 37 1.79 7.48 4.74
N THR A 38 2.91 8.19 4.87
CA THR A 38 3.97 8.18 3.87
C THR A 38 5.30 8.02 4.59
N VAL A 39 6.09 7.05 4.17
CA VAL A 39 7.42 6.81 4.75
C VAL A 39 8.42 6.68 3.61
N LEU A 40 9.56 7.30 3.76
CA LEU A 40 10.65 7.22 2.81
C LEU A 40 11.74 6.31 3.38
N TYR A 41 12.05 5.25 2.66
CA TYR A 41 13.09 4.30 3.06
C TYR A 41 14.25 4.33 2.07
N THR A 42 15.46 4.24 2.59
CA THR A 42 16.66 4.10 1.77
C THR A 42 17.21 2.68 1.81
N ASP A 43 16.65 1.81 2.64
CA ASP A 43 17.07 0.43 2.84
C ASP A 43 16.00 -0.50 2.25
N TRP A 44 16.40 -1.32 1.28
CA TRP A 44 15.50 -2.26 0.62
C TRP A 44 14.86 -3.26 1.59
N HIS A 45 15.57 -3.68 2.62
CA HIS A 45 15.02 -4.61 3.62
C HIS A 45 13.78 -4.03 4.31
N ARG A 46 13.76 -2.72 4.54
CA ARG A 46 12.61 -2.06 5.14
C ARG A 46 11.43 -1.98 4.16
N VAL A 47 11.73 -1.84 2.88
CA VAL A 47 10.71 -1.87 1.84
C VAL A 47 10.08 -3.26 1.77
N GLU A 48 10.90 -4.31 1.81
CA GLU A 48 10.39 -5.69 1.83
C GLU A 48 9.49 -5.94 3.03
N ARG A 49 9.84 -5.42 4.21
CA ARG A 49 8.97 -5.51 5.38
C ARG A 49 7.65 -4.79 5.17
N ALA A 50 7.68 -3.62 4.54
CA ALA A 50 6.46 -2.89 4.21
C ALA A 50 5.58 -3.70 3.27
N MET A 51 6.17 -4.36 2.27
CA MET A 51 5.43 -5.25 1.37
C MET A 51 4.76 -6.39 2.14
N MET A 52 5.47 -6.99 3.09
CA MET A 52 4.90 -8.05 3.92
C MET A 52 3.74 -7.57 4.77
N VAL A 53 3.86 -6.37 5.33
CA VAL A 53 2.78 -5.75 6.10
C VAL A 53 1.58 -5.50 5.20
N PHE A 54 1.79 -4.97 4.00
CA PHE A 54 0.71 -4.72 3.04
C PHE A 54 0.05 -6.02 2.60
N THR A 55 0.82 -7.08 2.40
CA THR A 55 0.27 -8.39 2.05
C THR A 55 -0.62 -8.93 3.17
N ARG A 56 -0.21 -8.75 4.41
CA ARG A 56 -1.01 -9.17 5.57
C ARG A 56 -2.30 -8.32 5.65
N GLU A 57 -2.18 -7.02 5.48
CA GLU A 57 -3.35 -6.12 5.49
C GLU A 57 -4.32 -6.48 4.36
N ALA A 58 -3.79 -6.79 3.17
CA ALA A 58 -4.60 -7.19 2.03
C ALA A 58 -5.43 -8.43 2.35
N ARG A 59 -4.82 -9.39 3.04
CA ARG A 59 -5.52 -10.61 3.44
C ARG A 59 -6.64 -10.32 4.43
N LEU A 60 -6.37 -9.48 5.42
CA LEU A 60 -7.37 -9.06 6.40
C LEU A 60 -8.51 -8.30 5.73
N LEU A 61 -8.21 -7.45 4.77
CA LEU A 61 -9.22 -6.72 4.02
C LEU A 61 -10.10 -7.67 3.23
N SER A 62 -9.50 -8.64 2.54
CA SER A 62 -10.26 -9.65 1.78
C SER A 62 -11.18 -10.44 2.70
N ASP A 63 -10.69 -10.84 3.86
CA ASP A 63 -11.49 -11.58 4.85
C ASP A 63 -12.62 -10.73 5.42
N SER A 64 -12.48 -9.41 5.38
CA SER A 64 -13.49 -8.46 5.86
C SER A 64 -14.45 -7.97 4.78
N GLY A 65 -14.39 -8.57 3.59
CA GLY A 65 -15.32 -8.25 2.51
C GLY A 65 -14.85 -7.19 1.53
N TRP A 66 -13.58 -6.78 1.61
CA TRP A 66 -13.00 -5.87 0.63
C TRP A 66 -12.64 -6.62 -0.64
N THR A 67 -12.84 -5.99 -1.79
CA THR A 67 -12.49 -6.54 -3.09
C THR A 67 -11.27 -5.83 -3.65
N GLU A 68 -10.28 -6.58 -4.08
CA GLU A 68 -9.12 -6.01 -4.73
C GLU A 68 -9.47 -5.63 -6.17
N ALA A 69 -9.20 -4.37 -6.54
CA ALA A 69 -9.39 -3.92 -7.90
C ALA A 69 -8.27 -4.46 -8.78
N SER A 70 -8.62 -5.06 -9.90
CA SER A 70 -7.64 -5.51 -10.89
C SER A 70 -7.32 -4.38 -11.85
N HIS A 71 -6.10 -4.40 -12.35
CA HIS A 71 -5.62 -3.41 -13.33
C HIS A 71 -5.95 -3.84 -14.75
#